data_50723616ad88aa2b01ecf87340e4005e
#
_entry.id   50723616ad88aa2b01ecf87340e4005e
#
_cell.length_a   1.000
_cell.length_b   1.000
_cell.length_c   1.000
_cell.angle_alpha   90.00
_cell.angle_beta   90.00
_cell.angle_gamma   90.00
#
_symmetry.space_group_name_H-M   'P 1'
#
loop_
_entity.id
_entity.type
_entity.pdbx_description
1 polymer ?
#
loop_
_entity_poly.entity_id
_entity_poly.type
_entity_poly.pdbx_seq_one_letter_code
_entity_poly.pdbx_strand_id
1 'polypeptide(L)'
;MGMDLAKKTFSTEPDYLIADGAEINTAVKVASAAVTRGTVVKLDESGELALLTVSGGPGEYTVDTDGLYGIAADDAQAEEEVVVYLTGAFFGDALVLPENATVADVEVPLRNLGIFVK
;
A
#
# COMPACT_ATOMS: atom_id res chain seq x y z
N MET A 1 -12.82 9.32 -26.14
CA MET A 1 -13.16 9.44 -25.75
C MET A 1 -13.25 9.24 -25.46
N GLY A 2 -12.95 9.38 -25.38
CA GLY A 2 -13.10 9.46 -24.82
C GLY A 2 -12.79 9.44 -24.55
N MET A 3 -12.34 9.59 -24.45
CA MET A 3 -12.33 9.80 -23.85
C MET A 3 -12.28 9.74 -23.37
N ASP A 4 -12.10 9.80 -23.31
CA ASP A 4 -12.25 10.03 -22.54
C ASP A 4 -11.91 9.78 -22.07
N LEU A 5 -11.49 9.89 -21.99
CA LEU A 5 -11.41 9.91 -21.32
C LEU A 5 -11.00 9.96 -21.04
N ALA A 6 -10.81 9.99 -21.32
CA ALA A 6 -10.78 10.37 -20.80
C ALA A 6 -10.89 10.67 -20.41
N LYS A 7 -10.77 10.80 -20.41
CA LYS A 7 -11.12 11.32 -19.71
C LYS A 7 -11.57 11.27 -18.94
N LYS A 8 -11.61 11.19 -18.58
CA LYS A 8 -11.92 11.17 -17.65
C LYS A 8 -12.09 11.70 -16.73
N THR A 9 -12.31 11.71 -16.52
CA THR A 9 -12.37 12.17 -15.58
C THR A 9 -11.86 12.53 -14.85
N PHE A 10 -12.00 12.70 -15.07
CA PHE A 10 -11.32 12.94 -14.18
C PHE A 10 -11.66 13.49 -12.86
N SER A 11 -11.20 13.05 -11.79
CA SER A 11 -11.32 13.53 -10.44
C SER A 11 -10.83 14.95 -10.32
N THR A 12 -11.51 15.78 -9.57
CA THR A 12 -11.07 17.13 -9.32
C THR A 12 -10.05 17.18 -8.19
N GLU A 13 -9.91 16.11 -7.43
CA GLU A 13 -8.97 16.06 -6.33
C GLU A 13 -7.70 15.36 -6.77
N PRO A 14 -6.53 15.96 -6.50
CA PRO A 14 -5.28 15.30 -6.84
C PRO A 14 -5.12 14.00 -6.04
N ASP A 15 -4.59 12.99 -6.68
CA ASP A 15 -4.23 11.76 -6.01
C ASP A 15 -2.78 11.86 -5.57
N TYR A 16 -2.55 12.04 -4.29
CA TYR A 16 -1.20 12.21 -3.75
C TYR A 16 -0.50 10.90 -3.43
N LEU A 17 -1.17 9.76 -3.66
CA LEU A 17 -0.55 8.47 -3.41
C LEU A 17 0.33 8.02 -4.57
N ILE A 18 -0.20 8.11 -5.78
CA ILE A 18 0.45 7.52 -6.95
C ILE A 18 1.33 8.57 -7.64
N ALA A 19 2.58 8.18 -7.89
CA ALA A 19 3.53 8.99 -8.64
C ALA A 19 3.67 8.42 -10.05
N ASP A 20 4.08 9.26 -10.99
CA ASP A 20 4.33 8.81 -12.36
C ASP A 20 5.60 7.98 -12.45
N GLY A 21 5.71 7.20 -13.51
CA GLY A 21 6.96 6.58 -13.92
C GLY A 21 7.04 5.08 -13.76
N ALA A 22 6.00 4.43 -13.25
CA ALA A 22 6.02 2.98 -13.11
C ALA A 22 4.67 2.39 -13.47
N GLU A 23 4.71 1.19 -14.01
CA GLU A 23 3.50 0.46 -14.37
C GLU A 23 2.79 -0.01 -13.09
N ILE A 24 1.47 0.12 -13.06
CA ILE A 24 0.67 -0.27 -11.90
C ILE A 24 -0.03 -1.58 -12.19
N ASN A 25 0.19 -2.56 -11.34
CA ASN A 25 -0.52 -3.83 -11.35
C ASN A 25 -1.28 -3.98 -10.06
N THR A 26 -2.43 -4.64 -10.11
CA THR A 26 -3.30 -4.76 -8.93
C THR A 26 -3.77 -6.18 -8.75
N ALA A 27 -4.25 -6.47 -7.55
CA ALA A 27 -4.96 -7.71 -7.24
C ALA A 27 -6.07 -7.39 -6.26
N VAL A 28 -7.02 -8.31 -6.10
CA VAL A 28 -8.10 -8.16 -5.13
C VAL A 28 -7.90 -9.22 -4.06
N LYS A 29 -7.90 -8.79 -2.80
CA LYS A 29 -7.74 -9.68 -1.65
C LYS A 29 -8.70 -9.26 -0.55
N VAL A 30 -8.97 -10.18 0.36
CA VAL A 30 -9.80 -9.89 1.53
C VAL A 30 -8.91 -9.29 2.60
N ALA A 31 -9.36 -8.22 3.24
CA ALA A 31 -8.64 -7.60 4.33
C ALA A 31 -9.00 -8.31 5.64
N SER A 32 -7.99 -8.75 6.40
CA SER A 32 -8.23 -9.37 7.70
C SER A 32 -8.46 -8.33 8.79
N ALA A 33 -8.11 -7.08 8.52
CA ALA A 33 -8.31 -5.97 9.44
C ALA A 33 -8.66 -4.73 8.61
N ALA A 34 -9.23 -3.73 9.25
CA ALA A 34 -9.58 -2.50 8.55
C ALA A 34 -8.32 -1.82 7.98
N VAL A 35 -8.40 -1.35 6.75
CA VAL A 35 -7.31 -0.64 6.10
C VAL A 35 -7.86 0.63 5.45
N THR A 36 -6.96 1.57 5.21
CA THR A 36 -7.29 2.78 4.46
C THR A 36 -6.41 2.84 3.22
N ARG A 37 -6.84 3.65 2.24
CA ARG A 37 -6.06 3.83 1.03
C ARG A 37 -4.64 4.29 1.39
N GLY A 38 -3.66 3.63 0.81
CA GLY A 38 -2.25 3.92 1.06
C GLY A 38 -1.61 3.08 2.15
N THR A 39 -2.38 2.24 2.84
CA THR A 39 -1.83 1.37 3.88
C THR A 39 -0.91 0.33 3.25
N VAL A 40 0.31 0.23 3.77
CA VAL A 40 1.23 -0.84 3.37
C VAL A 40 0.81 -2.11 4.07
N VAL A 41 0.56 -3.17 3.30
CA VAL A 41 -0.02 -4.42 3.81
C VAL A 41 0.83 -5.61 3.46
N LYS A 42 0.69 -6.66 4.25
CA LYS A 42 1.31 -7.95 3.99
C LYS A 42 0.22 -8.99 3.76
N LEU A 43 0.61 -10.15 3.24
CA LEU A 43 -0.30 -11.28 3.04
C LEU A 43 -0.04 -12.26 4.18
N ASP A 44 -1.09 -12.65 4.90
CA ASP A 44 -0.95 -13.58 6.00
C ASP A 44 -1.02 -15.03 5.50
N GLU A 45 -0.95 -15.99 6.43
CA GLU A 45 -0.96 -17.40 6.07
C GLU A 45 -2.26 -17.85 5.42
N SER A 46 -3.34 -17.12 5.67
CA SER A 46 -4.65 -17.43 5.09
C SER A 46 -4.83 -16.82 3.71
N GLY A 47 -3.86 -16.03 3.23
CA GLY A 47 -3.97 -15.32 1.96
C GLY A 47 -4.76 -14.04 2.06
N GLU A 48 -4.95 -13.51 3.26
CA GLU A 48 -5.65 -12.24 3.49
C GLU A 48 -4.66 -11.13 3.80
N LEU A 49 -5.08 -9.90 3.54
CA LEU A 49 -4.23 -8.75 3.83
C LEU A 49 -4.22 -8.46 5.32
N ALA A 50 -3.04 -8.20 5.85
CA ALA A 50 -2.86 -7.86 7.25
C ALA A 50 -1.98 -6.62 7.36
N LEU A 51 -2.09 -5.93 8.49
CA LEU A 51 -1.24 -4.78 8.78
C LEU A 51 0.16 -5.27 9.16
N LEU A 52 1.15 -4.45 8.87
CA LEU A 52 2.51 -4.75 9.31
C LEU A 52 2.57 -4.67 10.83
N THR A 53 3.45 -5.46 11.42
CA THR A 53 3.65 -5.44 12.86
C THR A 53 4.99 -4.81 13.18
N VAL A 54 5.05 -4.13 14.34
CA VAL A 54 6.26 -3.49 14.84
C VAL A 54 6.55 -4.08 16.20
N SER A 55 7.79 -4.48 16.42
CA SER A 55 8.22 -5.04 17.70
C SER A 55 9.40 -4.23 18.23
N GLY A 56 9.77 -4.50 19.49
CA GLY A 56 10.87 -3.80 20.14
C GLY A 56 10.40 -2.71 21.07
N GLY A 57 11.28 -1.81 21.42
CA GLY A 57 11.00 -0.71 22.35
C GLY A 57 11.60 0.59 21.85
N PRO A 58 11.45 1.68 22.63
CA PRO A 58 11.93 2.99 22.20
C PRO A 58 13.40 2.95 21.78
N GLY A 59 13.66 3.45 20.58
CA GLY A 59 15.00 3.47 19.99
C GLY A 59 15.42 2.18 19.32
N GLU A 60 14.60 1.12 19.42
CA GLU A 60 14.93 -0.18 18.86
C GLU A 60 13.72 -0.86 18.22
N TYR A 61 12.87 -0.09 17.57
CA TYR A 61 11.71 -0.66 16.89
C TYR A 61 12.13 -1.40 15.62
N THR A 62 11.52 -2.55 15.41
CA THR A 62 11.75 -3.36 14.21
C THR A 62 10.41 -3.60 13.53
N VAL A 63 10.33 -3.29 12.25
CA VAL A 63 9.13 -3.53 11.44
C VAL A 63 9.28 -4.90 10.78
N ASP A 64 8.27 -5.75 10.98
CA ASP A 64 8.24 -7.08 10.35
C ASP A 64 7.73 -6.91 8.92
N THR A 65 8.61 -7.11 7.94
CA THR A 65 8.26 -7.01 6.53
C THR A 65 8.10 -8.37 5.87
N ASP A 66 8.12 -9.45 6.62
CA ASP A 66 7.87 -10.78 6.06
C ASP A 66 6.46 -10.84 5.51
N GLY A 67 6.35 -11.34 4.28
CA GLY A 67 5.06 -11.43 3.63
C GLY A 67 4.55 -10.12 3.06
N LEU A 68 5.37 -9.07 3.06
CA LEU A 68 5.00 -7.78 2.50
C LEU A 68 4.44 -7.99 1.10
N TYR A 69 3.27 -7.40 0.80
CA TYR A 69 2.54 -7.72 -0.40
C TYR A 69 2.28 -6.52 -1.30
N GLY A 70 1.83 -5.42 -0.75
CA GLY A 70 1.53 -4.24 -1.56
C GLY A 70 0.96 -3.10 -0.75
N ILE A 71 0.21 -2.25 -1.44
CA ILE A 71 -0.35 -1.04 -0.85
C ILE A 71 -1.84 -1.02 -1.15
N ALA A 72 -2.66 -0.84 -0.12
CA ALA A 72 -4.11 -0.82 -0.29
C ALA A 72 -4.52 0.34 -1.19
N ALA A 73 -5.35 0.04 -2.17
CA ALA A 73 -5.81 1.04 -3.14
C ALA A 73 -7.08 1.75 -2.66
N ASP A 74 -7.71 1.26 -1.62
CA ASP A 74 -8.98 1.81 -1.14
C ASP A 74 -9.14 1.49 0.33
N ASP A 75 -10.16 2.09 0.93
CA ASP A 75 -10.53 1.78 2.31
C ASP A 75 -11.34 0.49 2.33
N ALA A 76 -11.16 -0.31 3.38
CA ALA A 76 -11.94 -1.54 3.57
C ALA A 76 -12.04 -1.83 5.06
N GLN A 77 -13.16 -2.43 5.45
CA GLN A 77 -13.32 -2.96 6.79
C GLN A 77 -12.78 -4.38 6.84
N ALA A 78 -12.63 -4.92 8.04
CA ALA A 78 -12.22 -6.31 8.19
C ALA A 78 -13.19 -7.21 7.42
N GLU A 79 -12.64 -8.20 6.71
CA GLU A 79 -13.34 -9.21 5.94
C GLU A 79 -14.00 -8.71 4.65
N GLU A 80 -13.69 -7.48 4.24
CA GLU A 80 -14.11 -6.96 2.95
C GLU A 80 -13.01 -7.14 1.92
N GLU A 81 -13.41 -7.26 0.66
CA GLU A 81 -12.44 -7.29 -0.43
C GLU A 81 -11.92 -5.88 -0.69
N VAL A 82 -10.66 -5.80 -1.04
CA VAL A 82 -10.03 -4.52 -1.36
C VAL A 82 -9.01 -4.73 -2.47
N VAL A 83 -8.89 -3.73 -3.32
CA VAL A 83 -7.88 -3.72 -4.38
C VAL A 83 -6.54 -3.34 -3.76
N VAL A 84 -5.49 -4.02 -4.17
CA VAL A 84 -4.13 -3.80 -3.69
C VAL A 84 -3.23 -3.51 -4.87
N TYR A 85 -2.41 -2.48 -4.76
CA TYR A 85 -1.37 -2.20 -5.74
C TYR A 85 -0.20 -3.15 -5.50
N LEU A 86 0.18 -3.90 -6.54
CA LEU A 86 1.30 -4.84 -6.48
C LEU A 86 2.59 -4.21 -6.99
N THR A 87 2.49 -3.27 -7.92
CA THR A 87 3.62 -2.54 -8.45
C THR A 87 3.20 -1.10 -8.71
N GLY A 88 4.16 -0.21 -8.84
CA GLY A 88 3.92 1.18 -9.15
C GLY A 88 4.89 2.10 -8.44
N ALA A 89 4.66 3.39 -8.56
CA ALA A 89 5.44 4.40 -7.86
C ALA A 89 4.48 5.21 -6.99
N PHE A 90 4.87 5.44 -5.75
CA PHE A 90 3.99 6.07 -4.76
C PHE A 90 4.77 7.09 -3.95
N PHE A 91 4.07 8.12 -3.49
CA PHE A 91 4.69 9.12 -2.63
C PHE A 91 4.75 8.59 -1.20
N GLY A 92 5.94 8.61 -0.61
CA GLY A 92 6.14 8.08 0.74
C GLY A 92 5.29 8.79 1.79
N ASP A 93 5.05 10.09 1.60
CA ASP A 93 4.24 10.87 2.54
C ASP A 93 2.79 10.45 2.56
N ALA A 94 2.33 9.76 1.53
CA ALA A 94 0.94 9.29 1.44
C ALA A 94 0.77 7.86 1.91
N LEU A 95 1.84 7.16 2.23
CA LEU A 95 1.75 5.79 2.73
C LEU A 95 1.31 5.80 4.18
N VAL A 96 0.46 4.84 4.53
CA VAL A 96 0.00 4.66 5.91
C VAL A 96 0.75 3.48 6.51
N LEU A 97 1.44 3.73 7.60
CA LEU A 97 2.27 2.74 8.28
C LEU A 97 1.83 2.64 9.74
N PRO A 98 2.11 1.50 10.40
CA PRO A 98 1.79 1.41 11.81
C PRO A 98 2.65 2.36 12.64
N GLU A 99 2.22 2.61 13.86
CA GLU A 99 2.96 3.45 14.79
C GLU A 99 4.38 2.91 14.94
N ASN A 100 5.34 3.82 15.00
CA ASN A 100 6.76 3.51 15.15
C ASN A 100 7.42 2.89 13.91
N ALA A 101 6.69 2.82 12.78
CA ALA A 101 7.28 2.43 11.51
C ALA A 101 7.50 3.67 10.66
N THR A 102 8.53 3.64 9.83
CA THR A 102 8.85 4.74 8.93
C THR A 102 8.92 4.24 7.49
N VAL A 103 8.84 5.17 6.55
CA VAL A 103 8.97 4.82 5.13
C VAL A 103 10.30 4.12 4.87
N ALA A 104 11.37 4.54 5.54
CA ALA A 104 12.67 3.92 5.36
C ALA A 104 12.67 2.44 5.72
N ASP A 105 11.81 2.03 6.66
CA ASP A 105 11.74 0.62 7.08
C ASP A 105 11.18 -0.27 5.99
N VAL A 106 10.38 0.27 5.08
CA VAL A 106 9.69 -0.53 4.08
C VAL A 106 10.16 -0.24 2.65
N GLU A 107 10.96 0.80 2.46
CA GLU A 107 11.35 1.22 1.11
C GLU A 107 12.05 0.11 0.33
N VAL A 108 13.06 -0.52 0.90
CA VAL A 108 13.81 -1.56 0.21
C VAL A 108 12.97 -2.81 -0.02
N PRO A 109 12.25 -3.32 0.99
CA PRO A 109 11.34 -4.46 0.74
C PRO A 109 10.29 -4.17 -0.33
N LEU A 110 9.72 -2.96 -0.37
CA LEU A 110 8.76 -2.60 -1.39
C LEU A 110 9.40 -2.58 -2.78
N ARG A 111 10.62 -2.04 -2.88
CA ARG A 111 11.31 -2.00 -4.16
C ARG A 111 11.58 -3.40 -4.71
N ASN A 112 11.80 -4.38 -3.83
CA ASN A 112 11.97 -5.76 -4.25
C ASN A 112 10.70 -6.34 -4.87
N LEU A 113 9.55 -5.77 -4.58
CA LEU A 113 8.28 -6.17 -5.18
C LEU A 113 7.95 -5.40 -6.46
N GLY A 114 8.73 -4.38 -6.78
CA GLY A 114 8.43 -3.51 -7.91
C GLY A 114 7.66 -2.26 -7.53
N ILE A 115 7.67 -1.91 -6.25
CA ILE A 115 7.02 -0.71 -5.75
C ILE A 115 8.09 0.32 -5.40
N PHE A 116 7.99 1.49 -6.02
CA PHE A 116 8.96 2.55 -5.86
C PHE A 116 8.37 3.66 -4.99
N VAL A 117 9.12 4.10 -3.99
CA VAL A 117 8.70 5.17 -3.09
C VAL A 117 9.46 6.43 -3.46
N LYS A 118 8.72 7.48 -3.71
CA LYS A 118 9.28 8.76 -4.16
C LYS A 118 9.41 9.79 -3.05
#